data_802306d4b0e8d56d4524812be3d914f5
#
_entry.id   802306d4b0e8d56d4524812be3d914f5
#
_cell.length_a   1.000
_cell.length_b   1.000
_cell.length_c   1.000
_cell.angle_alpha   90.00
_cell.angle_beta   90.00
_cell.angle_gamma   90.00
#
_symmetry.space_group_name_H-M   'P 1'
#
loop_
_entity.id
_entity.type
_entity.pdbx_description
1 polymer ?
#
loop_
_entity_poly.entity_id
_entity_poly.type
_entity_poly.pdbx_seq_one_letter_code
_entity_poly.pdbx_strand_id
1 'polypeptide(L)'
;MEKTGITALLRSVFTKDEDFQRVLAHICHTVAKDGSHISCDDFVSRSFLSYVVPDVPLQSLYSDTKYFSDLGRDSMKVSLMKGYVEMERSGNKDFGSGCYVDSTPLPNDIDIPISALCSHGTGGCEMQARLAVCLDSASGLPVWYSLFSGNIQDMSTLMDEIDDAETSVGVSIDDLVLDAGYITKELITAYNADDRFVSFTGRMPARKGFPFRTLYHRCGGSIHQAKYFFDRNGHTYFGRRFEDVLFGKRVYLYVYIDRDRALSLGRSYRQNNRDEYEALSDKEKNWLEVKNGYFVLVSNIDSTPAETLERYFGRMDIESFFKTSKEYLSLLPLSKWTRETIEGKLLNDMISTIVYLKIRKALSGTGLSMSKLFGRASSLMCTRKKDGTVIVEEANRQVKEIFKAAGIKIPSSLDLEEFEESCLLKPRKKNMK
;
A
#
# COMPACT_ATOMS: atom_id res chain seq x y z
N MET A 1 4.10 -8.43 -16.62
CA MET A 1 4.53 -9.24 -15.47
C MET A 1 5.99 -9.66 -15.57
N GLU A 2 6.50 -10.14 -16.69
CA GLU A 2 7.92 -10.51 -16.83
C GLU A 2 8.88 -9.38 -16.45
N LYS A 3 8.68 -8.18 -17.01
CA LYS A 3 9.50 -7.00 -16.68
C LYS A 3 9.43 -6.55 -15.21
N THR A 4 8.45 -7.01 -14.45
CA THR A 4 8.35 -6.73 -13.02
C THR A 4 9.11 -7.75 -12.17
N GLY A 5 9.60 -8.85 -12.75
CA GLY A 5 10.22 -9.98 -12.06
C GLY A 5 9.20 -10.95 -11.43
N ILE A 6 7.93 -10.57 -11.35
CA ILE A 6 6.91 -11.37 -10.66
C ILE A 6 6.64 -12.71 -11.34
N THR A 7 6.72 -12.79 -12.67
CA THR A 7 6.57 -14.08 -13.37
C THR A 7 7.62 -15.10 -12.92
N ALA A 8 8.88 -14.69 -12.81
CA ALA A 8 9.97 -15.54 -12.34
C ALA A 8 9.78 -15.97 -10.88
N LEU A 9 9.34 -15.03 -10.03
CA LEU A 9 9.01 -15.32 -8.63
C LEU A 9 7.89 -16.36 -8.53
N LEU A 10 6.77 -16.17 -9.24
CA LEU A 10 5.67 -17.13 -9.23
C LEU A 10 6.14 -18.50 -9.70
N ARG A 11 6.96 -18.56 -10.75
CA ARG A 11 7.49 -19.81 -11.28
C ARG A 11 8.43 -20.54 -10.30
N SER A 12 9.15 -19.80 -9.46
CA SER A 12 10.00 -20.41 -8.43
C SER A 12 9.21 -21.07 -7.30
N VAL A 13 8.02 -20.52 -6.98
CA VAL A 13 7.15 -21.01 -5.90
C VAL A 13 6.19 -22.09 -6.41
N PHE A 14 5.57 -21.88 -7.58
CA PHE A 14 4.62 -22.82 -8.18
C PHE A 14 5.33 -23.70 -9.22
N THR A 15 5.75 -24.89 -8.79
CA THR A 15 6.53 -25.81 -9.63
C THR A 15 5.68 -26.60 -10.63
N LYS A 16 4.36 -26.77 -10.36
CA LYS A 16 3.41 -27.37 -11.28
C LYS A 16 2.89 -26.34 -12.27
N ASP A 17 2.82 -26.70 -13.54
CA ASP A 17 2.39 -25.79 -14.60
C ASP A 17 0.95 -25.30 -14.38
N GLU A 18 0.02 -26.18 -14.03
CA GLU A 18 -1.37 -25.81 -13.76
C GLU A 18 -1.48 -24.78 -12.63
N ASP A 19 -0.78 -25.01 -11.50
CA ASP A 19 -0.85 -24.10 -10.34
C ASP A 19 -0.23 -22.73 -10.69
N PHE A 20 0.92 -22.72 -11.38
CA PHE A 20 1.55 -21.49 -11.84
C PHE A 20 0.64 -20.71 -12.79
N GLN A 21 0.09 -21.37 -13.81
CA GLN A 21 -0.78 -20.74 -14.79
C GLN A 21 -2.07 -20.21 -14.16
N ARG A 22 -2.64 -20.92 -13.18
CA ARG A 22 -3.81 -20.48 -12.44
C ARG A 22 -3.55 -19.18 -11.67
N VAL A 23 -2.45 -19.12 -10.93
CA VAL A 23 -2.06 -17.90 -10.21
C VAL A 23 -1.80 -16.75 -11.19
N LEU A 24 -1.10 -17.02 -12.29
CA LEU A 24 -0.86 -16.04 -13.34
C LEU A 24 -2.16 -15.48 -13.92
N ALA A 25 -3.15 -16.36 -14.21
CA ALA A 25 -4.46 -15.96 -14.72
C ALA A 25 -5.18 -15.00 -13.75
N HIS A 26 -5.27 -15.37 -12.48
CA HIS A 26 -5.94 -14.54 -11.46
C HIS A 26 -5.24 -13.19 -11.25
N ILE A 27 -3.92 -13.15 -11.19
CA ILE A 27 -3.18 -11.88 -11.05
C ILE A 27 -3.38 -11.01 -12.29
N CYS A 28 -3.25 -11.57 -13.51
CA CYS A 28 -3.48 -10.82 -14.74
C CYS A 28 -4.90 -10.27 -14.81
N HIS A 29 -5.89 -11.07 -14.43
CA HIS A 29 -7.29 -10.63 -14.37
C HIS A 29 -7.48 -9.48 -13.38
N THR A 30 -6.97 -9.62 -12.15
CA THR A 30 -7.07 -8.59 -11.11
C THR A 30 -6.43 -7.26 -11.56
N VAL A 31 -5.24 -7.33 -12.19
CA VAL A 31 -4.50 -6.13 -12.62
C VAL A 31 -5.13 -5.45 -13.84
N ALA A 32 -5.65 -6.23 -14.79
CA ALA A 32 -6.12 -5.71 -16.07
C ALA A 32 -7.61 -5.31 -16.06
N LYS A 33 -8.40 -5.91 -15.19
CA LYS A 33 -9.85 -5.73 -15.15
C LYS A 33 -10.27 -5.40 -13.72
N ASP A 34 -10.76 -4.18 -13.57
CA ASP A 34 -11.42 -3.77 -12.33
C ASP A 34 -12.74 -4.54 -12.19
N GLY A 35 -12.77 -5.56 -11.34
CA GLY A 35 -13.96 -6.39 -11.17
C GLY A 35 -13.76 -7.65 -10.34
N SER A 36 -14.87 -8.37 -10.12
CA SER A 36 -14.92 -9.59 -9.31
C SER A 36 -14.10 -10.74 -9.91
N HIS A 37 -13.44 -11.52 -9.07
CA HIS A 37 -12.72 -12.76 -9.44
C HIS A 37 -13.59 -13.81 -10.17
N ILE A 38 -14.91 -13.75 -10.01
CA ILE A 38 -15.89 -14.64 -10.67
C ILE A 38 -15.81 -14.57 -12.20
N SER A 39 -15.31 -13.48 -12.78
CA SER A 39 -15.19 -13.32 -14.23
C SER A 39 -13.81 -13.68 -14.79
N CYS A 40 -12.98 -14.39 -14.03
CA CYS A 40 -11.63 -14.74 -14.47
C CYS A 40 -11.62 -15.70 -15.67
N ASP A 41 -12.53 -16.68 -15.70
CA ASP A 41 -12.72 -17.61 -16.82
C ASP A 41 -13.12 -16.88 -18.12
N ASP A 42 -14.06 -15.96 -18.03
CA ASP A 42 -14.50 -15.13 -19.16
C ASP A 42 -13.36 -14.21 -19.65
N PHE A 43 -12.63 -13.59 -18.73
CA PHE A 43 -11.46 -12.79 -19.08
C PHE A 43 -10.37 -13.60 -19.78
N VAL A 44 -10.04 -14.77 -19.28
CA VAL A 44 -9.04 -15.67 -19.89
C VAL A 44 -9.51 -16.11 -21.27
N SER A 45 -10.77 -16.60 -21.39
CA SER A 45 -11.31 -17.14 -22.65
C SER A 45 -11.32 -16.13 -23.81
N ARG A 46 -11.50 -14.85 -23.50
CA ARG A 46 -11.56 -13.74 -24.47
C ARG A 46 -10.26 -12.99 -24.68
N SER A 47 -9.19 -13.39 -24.01
CA SER A 47 -7.89 -12.72 -24.11
C SER A 47 -6.81 -13.64 -24.64
N PHE A 48 -5.68 -13.05 -25.06
CA PHE A 48 -4.47 -13.80 -25.43
C PHE A 48 -3.99 -14.71 -24.30
N LEU A 49 -4.40 -14.42 -23.07
CA LEU A 49 -4.03 -15.22 -21.91
C LEU A 49 -4.47 -16.69 -22.01
N SER A 50 -5.53 -16.99 -22.78
CA SER A 50 -5.97 -18.36 -23.06
C SER A 50 -4.89 -19.23 -23.72
N TYR A 51 -3.94 -18.63 -24.44
CA TYR A 51 -2.80 -19.32 -25.03
C TYR A 51 -1.60 -19.42 -24.06
N VAL A 52 -1.57 -18.56 -23.07
CA VAL A 52 -0.50 -18.49 -22.05
C VAL A 52 -0.75 -19.45 -20.90
N VAL A 53 -2.02 -19.77 -20.65
CA VAL A 53 -2.46 -20.66 -19.56
C VAL A 53 -3.28 -21.86 -20.07
N PRO A 54 -2.72 -22.66 -21.04
CA PRO A 54 -3.49 -23.71 -21.71
C PRO A 54 -3.88 -24.87 -20.80
N ASP A 55 -3.12 -25.12 -19.72
CA ASP A 55 -3.30 -26.25 -18.83
C ASP A 55 -4.36 -26.02 -17.75
N VAL A 56 -4.90 -24.79 -17.64
CA VAL A 56 -5.91 -24.43 -16.65
C VAL A 56 -7.32 -24.63 -17.23
N PRO A 57 -8.12 -25.57 -16.72
CA PRO A 57 -9.50 -25.70 -17.13
C PRO A 57 -10.27 -24.41 -16.79
N LEU A 58 -10.94 -23.80 -17.77
CA LEU A 58 -11.69 -22.55 -17.58
C LEU A 58 -12.72 -22.66 -16.42
N GLN A 59 -13.38 -23.79 -16.29
CA GLN A 59 -14.31 -24.06 -15.19
C GLN A 59 -13.67 -23.94 -13.81
N SER A 60 -12.36 -24.22 -13.68
CA SER A 60 -11.63 -24.08 -12.42
C SER A 60 -11.32 -22.63 -12.05
N LEU A 61 -11.42 -21.70 -13.00
CA LEU A 61 -11.26 -20.26 -12.77
C LEU A 61 -12.55 -19.58 -12.31
N TYR A 62 -13.71 -20.20 -12.57
CA TYR A 62 -15.00 -19.73 -12.09
C TYR A 62 -15.18 -19.96 -10.58
N SER A 63 -14.70 -21.09 -10.05
CA SER A 63 -14.74 -21.40 -8.62
C SER A 63 -13.39 -21.10 -7.98
N ASP A 64 -13.27 -19.95 -7.38
CA ASP A 64 -12.03 -19.45 -6.78
C ASP A 64 -11.77 -19.95 -5.34
N THR A 65 -12.74 -20.61 -4.70
CA THR A 65 -12.67 -21.02 -3.29
C THR A 65 -11.47 -21.91 -3.01
N LYS A 66 -11.27 -22.94 -3.83
CA LYS A 66 -10.11 -23.84 -3.68
C LYS A 66 -8.81 -23.10 -3.93
N TYR A 67 -8.76 -22.26 -4.96
CA TYR A 67 -7.61 -21.43 -5.31
C TYR A 67 -7.20 -20.56 -4.13
N PHE A 68 -8.12 -19.79 -3.58
CA PHE A 68 -7.82 -18.92 -2.45
C PHE A 68 -7.50 -19.68 -1.17
N SER A 69 -8.15 -20.84 -0.92
CA SER A 69 -7.80 -21.67 0.23
C SER A 69 -6.38 -22.23 0.14
N ASP A 70 -5.96 -22.68 -1.06
CA ASP A 70 -4.59 -23.17 -1.27
C ASP A 70 -3.56 -22.03 -1.18
N LEU A 71 -3.88 -20.85 -1.69
CA LEU A 71 -3.02 -19.68 -1.65
C LEU A 71 -2.91 -19.07 -0.24
N GLY A 72 -3.95 -19.18 0.56
CA GLY A 72 -4.04 -18.61 1.92
C GLY A 72 -3.32 -19.39 3.01
N ARG A 73 -2.53 -20.39 2.66
CA ARG A 73 -1.67 -21.08 3.62
C ARG A 73 -0.52 -20.17 4.03
N ASP A 74 -0.22 -20.09 5.32
CA ASP A 74 0.87 -19.25 5.85
C ASP A 74 2.21 -19.52 5.14
N SER A 75 2.52 -20.77 4.87
CA SER A 75 3.75 -21.14 4.14
C SER A 75 3.81 -20.54 2.73
N MET A 76 2.66 -20.36 2.06
CA MET A 76 2.58 -19.78 0.74
C MET A 76 2.82 -18.26 0.80
N LYS A 77 2.18 -17.59 1.77
CA LYS A 77 2.40 -16.15 2.03
C LYS A 77 3.88 -15.87 2.30
N VAL A 78 4.49 -16.62 3.24
CA VAL A 78 5.91 -16.46 3.58
C VAL A 78 6.79 -16.72 2.34
N SER A 79 6.55 -17.80 1.59
CA SER A 79 7.36 -18.13 0.42
C SER A 79 7.32 -17.05 -0.66
N LEU A 80 6.13 -16.53 -0.97
CA LEU A 80 5.97 -15.49 -1.99
C LEU A 80 6.52 -14.15 -1.54
N MET A 81 6.20 -13.71 -0.31
CA MET A 81 6.65 -12.41 0.18
C MET A 81 8.17 -12.41 0.42
N LYS A 82 8.74 -13.48 0.94
CA LYS A 82 10.20 -13.61 1.09
C LYS A 82 10.92 -13.57 -0.24
N GLY A 83 10.50 -14.39 -1.20
CA GLY A 83 11.10 -14.40 -2.54
C GLY A 83 10.96 -13.05 -3.25
N TYR A 84 9.83 -12.35 -3.02
CA TYR A 84 9.62 -10.99 -3.53
C TYR A 84 10.59 -9.98 -2.88
N VAL A 85 10.74 -9.99 -1.56
CA VAL A 85 11.67 -9.11 -0.85
C VAL A 85 13.12 -9.37 -1.27
N GLU A 86 13.51 -10.63 -1.41
CA GLU A 86 14.84 -11.01 -1.92
C GLU A 86 15.08 -10.49 -3.35
N MET A 87 14.06 -10.56 -4.20
CA MET A 87 14.11 -10.00 -5.56
C MET A 87 14.29 -8.48 -5.54
N GLU A 88 13.54 -7.74 -4.73
CA GLU A 88 13.69 -6.29 -4.60
C GLU A 88 15.08 -5.92 -4.04
N ARG A 89 15.55 -6.65 -3.04
CA ARG A 89 16.87 -6.44 -2.43
C ARG A 89 18.03 -6.71 -3.39
N SER A 90 17.84 -7.53 -4.40
CA SER A 90 18.85 -7.72 -5.44
C SER A 90 19.12 -6.43 -6.24
N GLY A 91 18.13 -5.54 -6.34
CA GLY A 91 18.24 -4.22 -6.97
C GLY A 91 18.47 -3.06 -6.01
N ASN A 92 18.00 -3.19 -4.77
CA ASN A 92 18.12 -2.20 -3.70
C ASN A 92 18.35 -2.90 -2.35
N LYS A 93 19.59 -2.93 -1.86
CA LYS A 93 19.95 -3.64 -0.63
C LYS A 93 19.20 -3.16 0.61
N ASP A 94 18.80 -1.88 0.61
CA ASP A 94 18.13 -1.23 1.73
C ASP A 94 16.59 -1.37 1.66
N PHE A 95 16.07 -2.13 0.67
CA PHE A 95 14.64 -2.38 0.57
C PHE A 95 14.10 -3.02 1.87
N GLY A 96 13.13 -2.35 2.49
CA GLY A 96 12.51 -2.76 3.74
C GLY A 96 13.24 -2.35 5.01
N SER A 97 14.32 -1.54 4.93
CA SER A 97 14.97 -1.00 6.15
C SER A 97 14.22 0.21 6.71
N GLY A 98 13.70 1.06 5.86
CA GLY A 98 12.82 2.16 6.25
C GLY A 98 11.38 1.87 5.84
N CYS A 99 10.42 1.98 6.76
CA CYS A 99 9.05 1.58 6.49
C CYS A 99 7.99 2.61 6.95
N TYR A 100 6.95 2.75 6.13
CA TYR A 100 5.66 3.28 6.55
C TYR A 100 4.79 2.14 7.04
N VAL A 101 4.22 2.25 8.24
CA VAL A 101 3.28 1.26 8.77
C VAL A 101 1.94 1.93 9.04
N ASP A 102 0.89 1.33 8.53
CA ASP A 102 -0.48 1.75 8.80
C ASP A 102 -1.45 0.59 8.63
N SER A 103 -2.63 0.73 9.15
CA SER A 103 -3.68 -0.27 9.04
C SER A 103 -4.95 0.30 8.43
N THR A 104 -5.73 -0.57 7.81
CA THR A 104 -6.99 -0.19 7.21
C THR A 104 -8.08 -1.18 7.55
N PRO A 105 -9.32 -0.72 7.86
CA PRO A 105 -10.44 -1.60 8.06
C PRO A 105 -10.82 -2.31 6.75
N LEU A 106 -11.17 -3.59 6.89
CA LEU A 106 -11.74 -4.41 5.84
C LEU A 106 -13.16 -4.81 6.26
N PRO A 107 -14.18 -4.02 5.90
CA PRO A 107 -15.57 -4.38 6.13
C PRO A 107 -15.90 -5.75 5.50
N ASN A 108 -16.62 -6.57 6.24
CA ASN A 108 -17.03 -7.89 5.78
C ASN A 108 -18.41 -8.22 6.32
N ASP A 109 -19.38 -8.35 5.42
CA ASP A 109 -20.75 -8.69 5.78
C ASP A 109 -20.91 -10.16 6.21
N ILE A 110 -19.86 -10.96 6.06
CA ILE A 110 -19.82 -12.36 6.43
C ILE A 110 -19.25 -12.50 7.84
N ASP A 111 -20.00 -13.15 8.71
CA ASP A 111 -19.56 -13.46 10.08
C ASP A 111 -18.49 -14.56 10.05
N ILE A 112 -17.29 -14.19 10.43
CA ILE A 112 -16.11 -15.07 10.53
C ILE A 112 -15.33 -14.74 11.81
N PRO A 113 -14.59 -15.70 12.38
CA PRO A 113 -13.90 -15.51 13.66
C PRO A 113 -12.96 -14.31 13.76
N ILE A 114 -12.42 -13.84 12.62
CA ILE A 114 -11.51 -12.68 12.57
C ILE A 114 -12.27 -11.35 12.43
N SER A 115 -13.54 -11.38 12.03
CA SER A 115 -14.39 -10.19 12.00
C SER A 115 -14.87 -9.85 13.40
N ALA A 116 -14.80 -8.58 13.75
CA ALA A 116 -15.33 -8.07 14.99
C ALA A 116 -16.12 -6.78 14.76
N LEU A 117 -17.12 -6.56 15.60
CA LEU A 117 -17.92 -5.35 15.56
C LEU A 117 -17.06 -4.17 16.01
N CYS A 118 -16.89 -3.20 15.14
CA CYS A 118 -16.13 -1.97 15.40
C CYS A 118 -16.98 -0.74 15.15
N SER A 119 -16.83 0.27 16.02
CA SER A 119 -17.42 1.57 15.77
C SER A 119 -16.52 2.38 14.86
N HIS A 120 -17.08 2.91 13.77
CA HIS A 120 -16.44 3.98 13.01
C HIS A 120 -16.72 5.34 13.66
N GLY A 121 -15.78 6.27 13.53
CA GLY A 121 -15.92 7.63 14.06
C GLY A 121 -17.15 8.43 13.54
N THR A 122 -17.90 7.86 12.61
CA THR A 122 -19.16 8.38 12.07
C THR A 122 -20.41 7.83 12.75
N GLY A 123 -20.26 7.03 13.83
CA GLY A 123 -21.39 6.51 14.62
C GLY A 123 -22.02 5.20 14.13
N GLY A 124 -21.50 4.58 13.08
CA GLY A 124 -21.89 3.25 12.64
C GLY A 124 -21.04 2.15 13.29
N CYS A 125 -21.63 0.98 13.49
CA CYS A 125 -20.90 -0.24 13.86
C CYS A 125 -20.97 -1.23 12.70
N GLU A 126 -19.82 -1.73 12.27
CA GLU A 126 -19.72 -2.71 11.18
C GLU A 126 -18.81 -3.86 11.59
N MET A 127 -19.16 -5.06 11.10
CA MET A 127 -18.27 -6.22 11.19
C MET A 127 -17.08 -6.00 10.25
N GLN A 128 -15.87 -6.09 10.77
CA GLN A 128 -14.67 -5.88 9.99
C GLN A 128 -13.49 -6.68 10.50
N ALA A 129 -12.56 -6.99 9.62
CA ALA A 129 -11.19 -7.33 9.93
C ALA A 129 -10.29 -6.09 9.74
N ARG A 130 -9.02 -6.17 10.09
CA ARG A 130 -8.05 -5.09 9.92
C ARG A 130 -6.81 -5.59 9.21
N LEU A 131 -6.43 -4.93 8.14
CA LEU A 131 -5.20 -5.18 7.40
C LEU A 131 -4.14 -4.17 7.80
N ALA A 132 -3.06 -4.60 8.42
CA ALA A 132 -1.86 -3.82 8.59
C ALA A 132 -0.90 -4.06 7.43
N VAL A 133 -0.20 -3.03 6.98
CA VAL A 133 0.75 -3.11 5.87
C VAL A 133 2.01 -2.34 6.22
N CYS A 134 3.15 -2.95 5.96
CA CYS A 134 4.46 -2.34 6.02
C CYS A 134 4.93 -2.04 4.60
N LEU A 135 5.10 -0.76 4.24
CA LEU A 135 5.62 -0.32 2.94
C LEU A 135 7.04 0.19 3.05
N ASP A 136 7.90 -0.21 2.15
CA ASP A 136 9.22 0.39 1.99
C ASP A 136 9.11 1.89 1.69
N SER A 137 9.74 2.71 2.50
CA SER A 137 9.61 4.17 2.45
C SER A 137 10.22 4.80 1.20
N ALA A 138 11.20 4.13 0.58
CA ALA A 138 11.87 4.62 -0.62
C ALA A 138 11.10 4.32 -1.91
N SER A 139 10.43 3.18 -1.97
CA SER A 139 9.75 2.72 -3.19
C SER A 139 8.22 2.82 -3.13
N GLY A 140 7.62 2.87 -1.94
CA GLY A 140 6.18 2.77 -1.72
C GLY A 140 5.62 1.37 -2.01
N LEU A 141 6.48 0.35 -2.09
CA LEU A 141 6.10 -1.03 -2.34
C LEU A 141 5.95 -1.80 -1.01
N PRO A 142 5.01 -2.74 -0.91
CA PRO A 142 4.81 -3.50 0.33
C PRO A 142 6.00 -4.43 0.62
N VAL A 143 6.36 -4.49 1.90
CA VAL A 143 7.36 -5.41 2.45
C VAL A 143 6.67 -6.60 3.09
N TRP A 144 5.63 -6.31 3.88
CA TRP A 144 4.84 -7.29 4.61
C TRP A 144 3.41 -6.80 4.85
N TYR A 145 2.53 -7.72 5.22
CA TYR A 145 1.18 -7.41 5.68
C TYR A 145 0.69 -8.45 6.66
N SER A 146 -0.20 -8.06 7.57
CA SER A 146 -0.84 -8.96 8.52
C SER A 146 -2.32 -8.65 8.66
N LEU A 147 -3.10 -9.70 8.91
CA LEU A 147 -4.54 -9.63 9.10
C LEU A 147 -4.88 -9.81 10.58
N PHE A 148 -5.51 -8.81 11.16
CA PHE A 148 -5.92 -8.79 12.57
C PHE A 148 -7.44 -8.74 12.71
N SER A 149 -7.91 -9.11 13.91
CA SER A 149 -9.32 -8.90 14.26
C SER A 149 -9.66 -7.41 14.29
N GLY A 150 -10.84 -7.06 13.78
CA GLY A 150 -11.26 -5.66 13.64
C GLY A 150 -11.31 -4.86 14.93
N ASN A 151 -11.49 -5.49 16.09
CA ASN A 151 -11.55 -4.85 17.40
C ASN A 151 -10.16 -4.63 18.06
N ILE A 152 -9.09 -5.10 17.44
CA ILE A 152 -7.73 -4.89 17.95
C ILE A 152 -7.30 -3.46 17.60
N GLN A 153 -6.75 -2.75 18.58
CA GLN A 153 -6.26 -1.39 18.39
C GLN A 153 -4.89 -1.40 17.68
N ASP A 154 -4.65 -0.44 16.79
CA ASP A 154 -3.40 -0.31 16.03
C ASP A 154 -2.15 -0.34 16.92
N MET A 155 -2.25 0.19 18.13
CA MET A 155 -1.13 0.27 19.07
C MET A 155 -0.58 -1.09 19.51
N SER A 156 -1.45 -2.11 19.61
CA SER A 156 -1.06 -3.45 20.08
C SER A 156 -0.51 -4.34 18.98
N THR A 157 -0.72 -3.97 17.72
CA THR A 157 -0.34 -4.79 16.57
C THR A 157 0.96 -4.37 15.90
N LEU A 158 1.44 -3.14 16.15
CA LEU A 158 2.63 -2.61 15.47
C LEU A 158 3.89 -3.45 15.71
N MET A 159 4.14 -3.81 16.98
CA MET A 159 5.35 -4.58 17.33
C MET A 159 5.29 -5.98 16.72
N ASP A 160 4.11 -6.61 16.79
CA ASP A 160 3.87 -7.93 16.20
C ASP A 160 4.02 -7.88 14.68
N GLU A 161 3.56 -6.83 14.02
CA GLU A 161 3.69 -6.63 12.56
C GLU A 161 5.14 -6.50 12.13
N ILE A 162 5.94 -5.77 12.90
CA ILE A 162 7.37 -5.58 12.63
C ILE A 162 8.13 -6.88 12.86
N ASP A 163 7.90 -7.54 13.99
CA ASP A 163 8.56 -8.80 14.35
C ASP A 163 8.19 -9.92 13.33
N ASP A 164 6.94 -9.94 12.87
CA ASP A 164 6.46 -10.82 11.80
C ASP A 164 7.18 -10.54 10.48
N ALA A 165 7.32 -9.27 10.08
CA ALA A 165 8.02 -8.89 8.87
C ALA A 165 9.50 -9.30 8.94
N GLU A 166 10.20 -8.94 10.03
CA GLU A 166 11.62 -9.27 10.22
C GLU A 166 11.86 -10.78 10.19
N THR A 167 11.01 -11.55 10.89
CA THR A 167 11.14 -13.02 10.97
C THR A 167 10.79 -13.71 9.67
N SER A 168 9.68 -13.29 9.02
CA SER A 168 9.12 -13.99 7.86
C SER A 168 9.90 -13.72 6.57
N VAL A 169 10.33 -12.47 6.34
CA VAL A 169 10.97 -12.09 5.07
C VAL A 169 12.44 -11.67 5.23
N GLY A 170 12.97 -11.68 6.46
CA GLY A 170 14.39 -11.45 6.73
C GLY A 170 14.84 -10.01 6.50
N VAL A 171 13.94 -9.03 6.67
CA VAL A 171 14.30 -7.61 6.71
C VAL A 171 14.79 -7.22 8.09
N SER A 172 15.56 -6.12 8.19
CA SER A 172 15.81 -5.41 9.44
C SER A 172 15.19 -4.02 9.28
N ILE A 173 14.21 -3.72 10.11
CA ILE A 173 13.49 -2.45 10.06
C ILE A 173 14.17 -1.49 11.05
N ASP A 174 14.94 -0.56 10.51
CA ASP A 174 15.76 0.38 11.28
C ASP A 174 15.11 1.76 11.36
N ASP A 175 14.03 1.99 10.58
CA ASP A 175 13.40 3.29 10.44
C ASP A 175 11.90 3.21 10.17
N LEU A 176 11.10 3.95 10.96
CA LEU A 176 9.64 3.91 10.92
C LEU A 176 9.02 5.30 10.80
N VAL A 177 8.00 5.42 9.95
CA VAL A 177 7.13 6.58 9.93
C VAL A 177 5.69 6.15 10.20
N LEU A 178 5.09 6.74 11.24
CA LEU A 178 3.88 6.23 11.89
C LEU A 178 2.79 7.29 12.02
N ASP A 179 1.53 6.87 12.01
CA ASP A 179 0.43 7.77 12.38
C ASP A 179 0.28 7.91 13.90
N ALA A 180 -0.59 8.85 14.32
CA ALA A 180 -0.80 9.17 15.72
C ALA A 180 -1.28 7.99 16.57
N GLY A 181 -2.00 7.04 15.98
CA GLY A 181 -2.48 5.84 16.65
C GLY A 181 -1.35 4.99 17.22
N TYR A 182 -0.23 4.92 16.52
CA TYR A 182 0.91 4.07 16.86
C TYR A 182 1.89 4.70 17.86
N ILE A 183 1.84 6.02 18.07
CA ILE A 183 2.76 6.69 19.01
C ILE A 183 2.30 6.49 20.46
N THR A 184 2.98 5.60 21.16
CA THR A 184 2.67 5.20 22.54
C THR A 184 3.89 5.34 23.43
N LYS A 185 3.67 5.20 24.76
CA LYS A 185 4.75 5.09 25.73
C LYS A 185 5.61 3.86 25.44
N GLU A 186 4.98 2.75 25.16
CA GLU A 186 5.60 1.45 24.90
C GLU A 186 6.54 1.56 23.68
N LEU A 187 6.08 2.11 22.56
CA LEU A 187 6.89 2.35 21.36
C LEU A 187 8.11 3.25 21.66
N ILE A 188 7.86 4.42 22.28
CA ILE A 188 8.95 5.37 22.59
C ILE A 188 10.00 4.73 23.50
N THR A 189 9.57 3.88 24.44
CA THR A 189 10.48 3.21 25.36
C THR A 189 11.26 2.10 24.68
N ALA A 190 10.59 1.25 23.87
CA ALA A 190 11.21 0.11 23.20
C ALA A 190 12.23 0.53 22.14
N TYR A 191 11.89 1.50 21.28
CA TYR A 191 12.77 1.90 20.18
C TYR A 191 13.85 2.94 20.56
N ASN A 192 13.92 3.31 21.82
CA ASN A 192 15.05 4.05 22.39
C ASN A 192 15.80 3.20 23.45
N ALA A 193 15.66 1.90 23.40
CA ALA A 193 16.41 0.99 24.28
C ALA A 193 17.85 0.81 23.76
N ASP A 194 18.79 0.52 24.67
CA ASP A 194 20.21 0.38 24.30
C ASP A 194 20.47 -0.89 23.46
N ASP A 195 19.62 -1.89 23.60
CA ASP A 195 19.69 -3.18 22.91
C ASP A 195 18.96 -3.19 21.53
N ARG A 196 18.04 -2.25 21.35
CA ARG A 196 17.32 -2.09 20.06
C ARG A 196 17.01 -0.63 19.81
N PHE A 197 17.79 0.00 18.96
CA PHE A 197 17.49 1.36 18.48
C PHE A 197 16.85 1.28 17.10
N VAL A 198 15.57 1.71 17.00
CA VAL A 198 14.87 1.90 15.74
C VAL A 198 14.51 3.37 15.61
N SER A 199 14.93 3.98 14.53
CA SER A 199 14.55 5.36 14.23
C SER A 199 13.04 5.46 13.99
N PHE A 200 12.38 6.46 14.55
CA PHE A 200 10.98 6.69 14.25
C PHE A 200 10.63 8.17 14.11
N THR A 201 9.62 8.43 13.30
CA THR A 201 8.94 9.73 13.22
C THR A 201 7.45 9.47 13.16
N GLY A 202 6.68 10.13 14.01
CA GLY A 202 5.24 9.93 14.00
C GLY A 202 4.46 11.12 14.54
N ARG A 203 3.17 11.16 14.26
CA ARG A 203 2.30 12.23 14.75
C ARG A 203 1.97 12.01 16.22
N MET A 204 2.23 13.02 17.03
CA MET A 204 1.90 12.99 18.46
C MET A 204 0.39 12.97 18.68
N PRO A 205 -0.15 12.01 19.45
CA PRO A 205 -1.57 12.01 19.77
C PRO A 205 -1.94 13.14 20.74
N ALA A 206 -3.11 13.74 20.54
CA ALA A 206 -3.64 14.78 21.43
C ALA A 206 -4.35 14.17 22.65
N ARG A 207 -3.66 13.31 23.42
CA ARG A 207 -4.21 12.60 24.59
C ARG A 207 -3.40 12.85 25.85
N LYS A 208 -3.94 12.46 27.00
CA LYS A 208 -3.27 12.57 28.32
C LYS A 208 -1.91 11.83 28.28
N GLY A 209 -0.89 12.43 28.88
CA GLY A 209 0.48 11.92 28.90
C GLY A 209 1.39 12.53 27.83
N PHE A 210 0.82 13.19 26.81
CA PHE A 210 1.59 13.89 25.78
C PHE A 210 1.46 15.42 25.92
N PRO A 211 2.55 16.20 25.75
CA PRO A 211 2.56 17.65 25.96
C PRO A 211 1.96 18.45 24.77
N PHE A 212 0.95 17.91 24.10
CA PHE A 212 0.43 18.43 22.83
C PHE A 212 0.05 19.91 22.88
N ARG A 213 -0.78 20.32 23.85
CA ARG A 213 -1.18 21.74 24.01
C ARG A 213 -0.09 22.60 24.65
N THR A 214 0.69 22.03 25.55
CA THR A 214 1.77 22.74 26.24
C THR A 214 2.83 23.22 25.26
N LEU A 215 3.12 22.43 24.23
CA LEU A 215 4.07 22.80 23.18
C LEU A 215 3.62 24.02 22.36
N TYR A 216 2.32 24.17 22.11
CA TYR A 216 1.79 25.39 21.49
C TYR A 216 2.12 26.63 22.32
N HIS A 217 1.91 26.56 23.64
CA HIS A 217 2.24 27.66 24.54
C HIS A 217 3.75 27.93 24.63
N ARG A 218 4.59 26.89 24.53
CA ARG A 218 6.06 27.03 24.47
C ARG A 218 6.52 27.75 23.19
N CYS A 219 5.77 27.68 22.11
CA CYS A 219 6.09 28.45 20.89
C CYS A 219 5.89 29.95 21.10
N GLY A 220 4.87 30.38 21.85
CA GLY A 220 4.60 31.78 22.17
C GLY A 220 4.68 32.72 20.96
N GLY A 221 5.32 33.87 21.09
CA GLY A 221 5.52 34.83 19.99
C GLY A 221 6.37 34.33 18.81
N SER A 222 7.02 33.17 18.92
CA SER A 222 7.82 32.62 17.81
C SER A 222 6.98 32.20 16.60
N ILE A 223 5.69 31.93 16.80
CA ILE A 223 4.76 31.60 15.70
C ILE A 223 4.61 32.72 14.65
N HIS A 224 5.10 33.90 14.94
CA HIS A 224 5.07 35.07 14.05
C HIS A 224 6.47 35.39 13.47
N GLN A 225 7.52 34.64 13.81
CA GLN A 225 8.88 34.90 13.36
C GLN A 225 9.19 34.22 12.03
N ALA A 226 9.58 34.99 11.02
CA ALA A 226 9.84 34.52 9.64
C ALA A 226 10.85 33.38 9.57
N LYS A 227 11.83 33.31 10.47
CA LYS A 227 12.87 32.26 10.49
C LYS A 227 12.35 30.83 10.72
N TYR A 228 11.08 30.70 11.17
CA TYR A 228 10.44 29.40 11.39
C TYR A 228 9.46 29.03 10.29
N PHE A 229 9.32 29.87 9.26
CA PHE A 229 8.42 29.58 8.15
C PHE A 229 9.18 28.94 6.99
N PHE A 230 8.52 28.00 6.35
CA PHE A 230 8.92 27.39 5.10
C PHE A 230 7.70 26.95 4.30
N ASP A 231 7.86 26.87 2.98
CA ASP A 231 6.78 26.49 2.07
C ASP A 231 6.98 25.05 1.58
N ARG A 232 5.85 24.34 1.44
CA ARG A 232 5.81 23.00 0.88
C ARG A 232 4.47 22.77 0.18
N ASN A 233 4.54 22.33 -1.10
CA ASN A 233 3.36 21.99 -1.92
C ASN A 233 2.26 23.06 -1.91
N GLY A 234 2.61 24.33 -1.96
CA GLY A 234 1.68 25.45 -1.97
C GLY A 234 1.10 25.83 -0.60
N HIS A 235 1.57 25.22 0.48
CA HIS A 235 1.21 25.55 1.85
C HIS A 235 2.39 26.18 2.58
N THR A 236 2.13 27.17 3.42
CA THR A 236 3.11 27.78 4.33
C THR A 236 3.01 27.17 5.72
N TYR A 237 4.10 26.60 6.18
CA TYR A 237 4.22 25.99 7.50
C TYR A 237 5.05 26.86 8.44
N PHE A 238 4.57 27.03 9.66
CA PHE A 238 5.41 27.33 10.81
C PHE A 238 5.97 26.00 11.31
N GLY A 239 7.27 25.90 11.58
CA GLY A 239 7.90 24.71 12.12
C GLY A 239 8.97 25.04 13.16
N ARG A 240 8.84 24.46 14.36
CA ARG A 240 9.81 24.67 15.44
C ARG A 240 10.14 23.35 16.14
N ARG A 241 11.44 23.08 16.32
CA ARG A 241 11.98 21.93 17.02
C ARG A 241 12.20 22.21 18.50
N PHE A 242 11.91 21.24 19.33
CA PHE A 242 12.24 21.20 20.75
C PHE A 242 12.90 19.85 21.05
N GLU A 243 13.88 19.87 21.94
CA GLU A 243 14.39 18.65 22.57
C GLU A 243 13.64 18.48 23.90
N ASP A 244 13.23 17.27 24.22
CA ASP A 244 12.45 16.97 25.41
C ASP A 244 12.66 15.52 25.86
N VAL A 245 12.11 15.16 27.01
CA VAL A 245 12.10 13.81 27.54
C VAL A 245 10.67 13.34 27.68
N LEU A 246 10.31 12.29 26.90
CA LEU A 246 9.03 11.63 27.03
C LEU A 246 9.23 10.22 27.60
N PHE A 247 8.52 9.90 28.66
CA PHE A 247 8.56 8.58 29.32
C PHE A 247 9.98 8.11 29.67
N GLY A 248 10.84 9.07 30.08
CA GLY A 248 12.24 8.81 30.43
C GLY A 248 13.21 8.66 29.26
N LYS A 249 12.75 8.83 28.03
CA LYS A 249 13.58 8.75 26.82
C LYS A 249 13.71 10.11 26.14
N ARG A 250 14.91 10.44 25.65
CA ARG A 250 15.18 11.65 24.87
C ARG A 250 14.48 11.56 23.51
N VAL A 251 13.75 12.62 23.15
CA VAL A 251 13.03 12.74 21.89
C VAL A 251 13.12 14.17 21.37
N TYR A 252 12.86 14.31 20.07
CA TYR A 252 12.73 15.59 19.40
C TYR A 252 11.26 15.82 19.05
N LEU A 253 10.73 16.98 19.44
CA LEU A 253 9.36 17.37 19.25
C LEU A 253 9.32 18.51 18.24
N TYR A 254 8.63 18.27 17.14
CA TYR A 254 8.51 19.21 16.04
C TYR A 254 7.10 19.76 16.01
N VAL A 255 6.94 21.03 16.32
CA VAL A 255 5.65 21.72 16.36
C VAL A 255 5.42 22.39 15.02
N TYR A 256 4.26 22.13 14.41
CA TYR A 256 3.86 22.71 13.15
C TYR A 256 2.52 23.44 13.23
N ILE A 257 2.38 24.46 12.38
CA ILE A 257 1.12 25.08 12.03
C ILE A 257 1.08 25.22 10.51
N ASP A 258 0.18 24.47 9.86
CA ASP A 258 -0.20 24.68 8.47
C ASP A 258 -1.09 25.93 8.44
N ARG A 259 -0.55 27.05 7.99
CA ARG A 259 -1.23 28.34 8.03
C ARG A 259 -2.39 28.42 7.06
N ASP A 260 -2.23 27.86 5.89
CA ASP A 260 -3.27 27.87 4.85
C ASP A 260 -4.49 27.06 5.28
N ARG A 261 -4.25 25.89 5.83
CA ARG A 261 -5.30 25.04 6.42
C ARG A 261 -5.97 25.70 7.62
N ALA A 262 -5.20 26.28 8.53
CA ALA A 262 -5.72 26.98 9.70
C ALA A 262 -6.63 28.16 9.30
N LEU A 263 -6.17 28.99 8.35
CA LEU A 263 -6.95 30.13 7.85
C LEU A 263 -8.24 29.69 7.14
N SER A 264 -8.17 28.68 6.29
CA SER A 264 -9.32 28.17 5.55
C SER A 264 -10.39 27.63 6.49
N LEU A 265 -10.01 26.74 7.41
CA LEU A 265 -10.95 26.11 8.34
C LEU A 265 -11.42 27.07 9.43
N GLY A 266 -10.56 27.99 9.89
CA GLY A 266 -10.95 29.05 10.83
C GLY A 266 -12.01 29.98 10.23
N ARG A 267 -11.86 30.37 8.96
CA ARG A 267 -12.85 31.17 8.23
C ARG A 267 -14.19 30.44 8.13
N SER A 268 -14.15 29.15 7.70
CA SER A 268 -15.35 28.33 7.60
C SER A 268 -16.08 28.20 8.92
N TYR A 269 -15.34 27.98 10.04
CA TYR A 269 -15.95 27.89 11.36
C TYR A 269 -16.63 29.21 11.78
N ARG A 270 -15.95 30.36 11.60
CA ARG A 270 -16.55 31.68 11.92
C ARG A 270 -17.80 31.97 11.11
N GLN A 271 -17.85 31.53 9.85
CA GLN A 271 -19.04 31.74 9.01
C GLN A 271 -20.21 30.85 9.42
N ASN A 272 -19.95 29.60 9.80
CA ASN A 272 -20.99 28.61 10.09
C ASN A 272 -21.47 28.65 11.57
N ASN A 273 -20.64 29.16 12.50
CA ASN A 273 -20.89 29.13 13.95
C ASN A 273 -20.62 30.51 14.59
N ARG A 274 -21.17 31.55 14.00
CA ARG A 274 -20.86 32.95 14.38
C ARG A 274 -21.15 33.24 15.85
N ASP A 275 -22.32 32.87 16.34
CA ASP A 275 -22.74 33.15 17.72
C ASP A 275 -21.90 32.42 18.75
N GLU A 276 -21.56 31.15 18.46
CA GLU A 276 -20.65 30.37 19.29
C GLU A 276 -19.24 30.97 19.31
N TYR A 277 -18.74 31.41 18.14
CA TYR A 277 -17.43 32.04 18.05
C TYR A 277 -17.36 33.35 18.83
N GLU A 278 -18.39 34.19 18.75
CA GLU A 278 -18.43 35.47 19.46
C GLU A 278 -18.47 35.29 20.99
N ALA A 279 -19.08 34.22 21.48
CA ALA A 279 -19.15 33.86 22.90
C ALA A 279 -17.82 33.34 23.49
N LEU A 280 -16.84 32.95 22.64
CA LEU A 280 -15.57 32.46 23.12
C LEU A 280 -14.69 33.55 23.71
N SER A 281 -13.89 33.19 24.72
CA SER A 281 -12.81 34.06 25.23
C SER A 281 -11.71 34.27 24.17
N ASP A 282 -10.94 35.34 24.26
CA ASP A 282 -9.82 35.62 23.36
C ASP A 282 -8.81 34.50 23.29
N LYS A 283 -8.56 33.79 24.39
CA LYS A 283 -7.67 32.64 24.45
C LYS A 283 -8.21 31.47 23.64
N GLU A 284 -9.51 31.23 23.68
CA GLU A 284 -10.17 30.19 22.91
C GLU A 284 -10.24 30.56 21.43
N LYS A 285 -10.52 31.82 21.10
CA LYS A 285 -10.48 32.33 19.73
C LYS A 285 -9.09 32.16 19.13
N ASN A 286 -8.05 32.56 19.84
CA ASN A 286 -6.65 32.38 19.37
C ASN A 286 -6.27 30.93 19.14
N TRP A 287 -6.74 30.01 20.00
CA TRP A 287 -6.52 28.59 19.79
C TRP A 287 -7.29 28.04 18.58
N LEU A 288 -8.53 28.46 18.44
CA LEU A 288 -9.40 28.01 17.34
C LEU A 288 -8.86 28.42 15.97
N GLU A 289 -8.26 29.60 15.84
CA GLU A 289 -7.65 30.08 14.61
C GLU A 289 -6.47 29.19 14.13
N VAL A 290 -5.80 28.49 15.03
CA VAL A 290 -4.64 27.67 14.68
C VAL A 290 -4.86 26.18 14.84
N LYS A 291 -5.83 25.73 15.66
CA LYS A 291 -5.98 24.30 16.04
C LYS A 291 -6.12 23.35 14.87
N ASN A 292 -6.75 23.79 13.80
CA ASN A 292 -7.01 22.96 12.62
C ASN A 292 -5.78 22.79 11.71
N GLY A 293 -4.81 23.69 11.83
CA GLY A 293 -3.50 23.55 11.18
C GLY A 293 -2.39 23.07 12.12
N TYR A 294 -2.67 22.98 13.43
CA TYR A 294 -1.70 22.63 14.45
C TYR A 294 -1.53 21.11 14.56
N PHE A 295 -0.28 20.65 14.53
CA PHE A 295 0.09 19.29 14.85
C PHE A 295 1.53 19.23 15.35
N VAL A 296 1.87 18.11 15.96
CA VAL A 296 3.22 17.86 16.48
C VAL A 296 3.69 16.52 15.94
N LEU A 297 4.93 16.48 15.47
CA LEU A 297 5.63 15.22 15.21
C LEU A 297 6.60 14.96 16.36
N VAL A 298 6.72 13.68 16.72
CA VAL A 298 7.71 13.16 17.66
C VAL A 298 8.66 12.24 16.92
N SER A 299 9.95 12.38 17.20
CA SER A 299 11.00 11.54 16.60
C SER A 299 12.12 11.32 17.60
N ASN A 300 12.82 10.22 17.47
CA ASN A 300 14.10 10.01 18.17
C ASN A 300 15.32 10.42 17.32
N ILE A 301 15.08 10.96 16.12
CA ILE A 301 16.12 11.50 15.23
C ILE A 301 16.14 13.02 15.33
N ASP A 302 17.36 13.58 15.45
CA ASP A 302 17.57 15.02 15.33
C ASP A 302 17.63 15.43 13.85
N SER A 303 16.72 16.33 13.45
CA SER A 303 16.60 16.82 12.09
C SER A 303 16.02 18.24 12.08
N THR A 304 15.93 18.85 10.91
CA THR A 304 15.25 20.12 10.75
C THR A 304 13.71 19.92 10.69
N PRO A 305 12.91 20.94 11.05
CA PRO A 305 11.45 20.85 10.88
C PRO A 305 11.02 20.55 9.45
N ALA A 306 11.70 21.11 8.45
CA ALA A 306 11.36 20.88 7.05
C ALA A 306 11.62 19.43 6.62
N GLU A 307 12.77 18.86 6.94
CA GLU A 307 13.11 17.46 6.64
C GLU A 307 12.21 16.47 7.36
N THR A 308 11.91 16.72 8.65
CA THR A 308 11.01 15.87 9.44
C THR A 308 9.60 15.88 8.87
N LEU A 309 9.13 17.03 8.39
CA LEU A 309 7.83 17.16 7.76
C LEU A 309 7.78 16.43 6.41
N GLU A 310 8.83 16.56 5.59
CA GLU A 310 8.95 15.86 4.32
C GLU A 310 8.89 14.34 4.50
N ARG A 311 9.67 13.83 5.46
CA ARG A 311 9.69 12.42 5.84
C ARG A 311 8.29 11.94 6.28
N TYR A 312 7.61 12.70 7.14
CA TYR A 312 6.28 12.32 7.60
C TYR A 312 5.23 12.30 6.48
N PHE A 313 5.30 13.26 5.55
CA PHE A 313 4.37 13.29 4.43
C PHE A 313 4.64 12.21 3.37
N GLY A 314 5.82 11.60 3.33
CA GLY A 314 6.07 10.40 2.53
C GLY A 314 5.11 9.26 2.87
N ARG A 315 4.55 9.23 4.10
CA ARG A 315 3.51 8.30 4.52
C ARG A 315 2.23 8.33 3.65
N MET A 316 2.00 9.41 2.89
CA MET A 316 0.88 9.46 1.93
C MET A 316 0.93 8.33 0.88
N ASP A 317 2.10 7.71 0.68
CA ASP A 317 2.22 6.55 -0.19
C ASP A 317 1.41 5.36 0.32
N ILE A 318 1.29 5.15 1.64
CA ILE A 318 0.46 4.07 2.20
C ILE A 318 -1.04 4.33 1.99
N GLU A 319 -1.47 5.60 2.06
CA GLU A 319 -2.85 5.98 1.74
C GLU A 319 -3.15 5.73 0.25
N SER A 320 -2.20 6.06 -0.63
CA SER A 320 -2.28 5.77 -2.06
C SER A 320 -2.27 4.26 -2.34
N PHE A 321 -1.51 3.49 -1.58
CA PHE A 321 -1.50 2.02 -1.64
C PHE A 321 -2.87 1.45 -1.29
N PHE A 322 -3.45 1.81 -0.14
CA PHE A 322 -4.77 1.34 0.28
C PHE A 322 -5.87 1.75 -0.71
N LYS A 323 -5.81 2.97 -1.23
CA LYS A 323 -6.74 3.41 -2.26
C LYS A 323 -6.63 2.56 -3.52
N THR A 324 -5.40 2.28 -3.97
CA THR A 324 -5.16 1.43 -5.14
C THR A 324 -5.72 0.02 -4.92
N SER A 325 -5.42 -0.60 -3.79
CA SER A 325 -5.87 -1.96 -3.50
C SER A 325 -7.40 -2.06 -3.36
N LYS A 326 -8.03 -1.12 -2.66
CA LYS A 326 -9.47 -1.15 -2.38
C LYS A 326 -10.32 -0.73 -3.59
N GLU A 327 -9.95 0.36 -4.24
CA GLU A 327 -10.79 0.97 -5.28
C GLU A 327 -10.51 0.41 -6.68
N TYR A 328 -9.23 0.13 -7.01
CA TYR A 328 -8.86 -0.28 -8.36
C TYR A 328 -8.69 -1.79 -8.53
N LEU A 329 -8.29 -2.51 -7.48
CA LEU A 329 -8.00 -3.93 -7.55
C LEU A 329 -9.03 -4.80 -6.81
N SER A 330 -10.16 -4.23 -6.42
CA SER A 330 -11.30 -4.93 -5.83
C SER A 330 -10.96 -5.76 -4.58
N LEU A 331 -10.06 -5.25 -3.74
CA LEU A 331 -9.81 -5.84 -2.44
C LEU A 331 -11.12 -5.96 -1.64
N LEU A 332 -12.01 -4.96 -1.76
CA LEU A 332 -13.34 -4.98 -1.19
C LEU A 332 -14.41 -5.17 -2.27
N PRO A 333 -15.54 -5.84 -1.93
CA PRO A 333 -15.79 -6.57 -0.67
C PRO A 333 -14.92 -7.84 -0.56
N LEU A 334 -14.61 -8.27 0.66
CA LEU A 334 -13.85 -9.51 0.90
C LEU A 334 -14.60 -10.72 0.36
N SER A 335 -15.90 -10.83 0.66
CA SER A 335 -16.81 -11.87 0.15
C SER A 335 -16.27 -13.30 0.27
N LYS A 336 -15.56 -13.60 1.36
CA LYS A 336 -14.94 -14.90 1.64
C LYS A 336 -15.39 -15.41 3.02
N TRP A 337 -15.56 -16.73 3.16
CA TRP A 337 -16.22 -17.36 4.28
C TRP A 337 -15.26 -17.97 5.31
N THR A 338 -14.01 -18.19 4.94
CA THR A 338 -13.00 -18.77 5.84
C THR A 338 -11.77 -17.88 5.93
N ARG A 339 -11.00 -18.02 7.00
CA ARG A 339 -9.75 -17.29 7.18
C ARG A 339 -8.80 -17.58 6.03
N GLU A 340 -8.64 -18.83 5.64
CA GLU A 340 -7.74 -19.25 4.57
C GLU A 340 -8.13 -18.60 3.23
N THR A 341 -9.42 -18.54 2.89
CA THR A 341 -9.84 -17.91 1.64
C THR A 341 -9.67 -16.39 1.65
N ILE A 342 -9.75 -15.76 2.81
CA ILE A 342 -9.45 -14.33 2.97
C ILE A 342 -7.94 -14.08 2.81
N GLU A 343 -7.10 -14.84 3.52
CA GLU A 343 -5.65 -14.72 3.41
C GLU A 343 -5.18 -14.97 1.97
N GLY A 344 -5.76 -15.94 1.28
CA GLY A 344 -5.44 -16.20 -0.14
C GLY A 344 -5.88 -15.09 -1.06
N LYS A 345 -7.07 -14.49 -0.84
CA LYS A 345 -7.49 -13.31 -1.59
C LYS A 345 -6.55 -12.14 -1.32
N LEU A 346 -6.21 -11.89 -0.06
CA LEU A 346 -5.28 -10.82 0.31
C LEU A 346 -3.91 -11.01 -0.34
N LEU A 347 -3.39 -12.23 -0.37
CA LEU A 347 -2.10 -12.52 -1.02
C LEU A 347 -2.16 -12.29 -2.54
N ASN A 348 -3.22 -12.77 -3.20
CA ASN A 348 -3.43 -12.50 -4.63
C ASN A 348 -3.50 -10.98 -4.90
N ASP A 349 -4.27 -10.25 -4.10
CA ASP A 349 -4.48 -8.83 -4.28
C ASP A 349 -3.21 -8.01 -3.92
N MET A 350 -2.42 -8.50 -2.95
CA MET A 350 -1.12 -7.92 -2.61
C MET A 350 -0.13 -8.04 -3.78
N ILE A 351 0.02 -9.22 -4.35
CA ILE A 351 0.90 -9.43 -5.52
C ILE A 351 0.38 -8.63 -6.73
N SER A 352 -0.94 -8.60 -6.93
CA SER A 352 -1.56 -7.78 -7.99
C SER A 352 -1.29 -6.29 -7.78
N THR A 353 -1.34 -5.80 -6.54
CA THR A 353 -1.02 -4.42 -6.20
C THR A 353 0.46 -4.10 -6.48
N ILE A 354 1.36 -5.01 -6.14
CA ILE A 354 2.80 -4.88 -6.48
C ILE A 354 2.99 -4.73 -8.00
N VAL A 355 2.38 -5.61 -8.78
CA VAL A 355 2.44 -5.56 -10.24
C VAL A 355 1.89 -4.23 -10.76
N TYR A 356 0.72 -3.82 -10.28
CA TYR A 356 0.08 -2.57 -10.67
C TYR A 356 0.96 -1.35 -10.35
N LEU A 357 1.52 -1.27 -9.14
CA LEU A 357 2.39 -0.18 -8.72
C LEU A 357 3.69 -0.12 -9.53
N LYS A 358 4.29 -1.26 -9.83
CA LYS A 358 5.49 -1.34 -10.70
C LYS A 358 5.18 -0.86 -12.12
N ILE A 359 4.04 -1.25 -12.70
CA ILE A 359 3.60 -0.75 -14.02
C ILE A 359 3.35 0.77 -13.95
N ARG A 360 2.64 1.25 -12.94
CA ARG A 360 2.37 2.68 -12.73
C ARG A 360 3.67 3.49 -12.63
N LYS A 361 4.66 2.98 -11.90
CA LYS A 361 5.98 3.61 -11.78
C LYS A 361 6.72 3.64 -13.11
N ALA A 362 6.69 2.55 -13.88
CA ALA A 362 7.29 2.50 -15.21
C ALA A 362 6.64 3.47 -16.22
N LEU A 363 5.37 3.80 -16.01
CA LEU A 363 4.63 4.78 -16.84
C LEU A 363 4.73 6.20 -16.32
N SER A 364 5.39 6.45 -15.18
CA SER A 364 5.56 7.80 -14.64
C SER A 364 6.29 8.69 -15.67
N GLY A 365 5.81 9.93 -15.83
CA GLY A 365 6.36 10.84 -16.85
C GLY A 365 5.79 10.69 -18.27
N THR A 366 5.01 9.63 -18.57
CA THR A 366 4.39 9.46 -19.89
C THR A 366 3.03 10.15 -20.04
N GLY A 367 2.43 10.63 -18.94
CA GLY A 367 1.08 11.19 -18.92
C GLY A 367 -0.05 10.16 -19.12
N LEU A 368 0.29 8.86 -19.11
CA LEU A 368 -0.68 7.77 -19.26
C LEU A 368 -1.20 7.33 -17.88
N SER A 369 -2.52 7.26 -17.73
CA SER A 369 -3.15 6.60 -16.60
C SER A 369 -3.26 5.09 -16.83
N MET A 370 -3.34 4.30 -15.76
CA MET A 370 -3.53 2.83 -15.85
C MET A 370 -4.83 2.47 -16.60
N SER A 371 -5.92 3.20 -16.36
CA SER A 371 -7.18 2.99 -17.10
C SER A 371 -7.02 3.21 -18.60
N LYS A 372 -6.29 4.26 -19.01
CA LYS A 372 -5.97 4.48 -20.43
C LYS A 372 -5.07 3.38 -20.99
N LEU A 373 -4.09 2.90 -20.20
CA LEU A 373 -3.23 1.80 -20.62
C LEU A 373 -4.05 0.56 -20.95
N PHE A 374 -4.81 0.06 -19.97
CA PHE A 374 -5.57 -1.18 -20.16
C PHE A 374 -6.71 -1.03 -21.17
N GLY A 375 -7.46 0.07 -21.11
CA GLY A 375 -8.56 0.30 -22.06
C GLY A 375 -8.10 0.39 -23.52
N ARG A 376 -6.91 0.95 -23.79
CA ARG A 376 -6.37 0.98 -25.15
C ARG A 376 -5.66 -0.33 -25.53
N ALA A 377 -4.94 -0.97 -24.58
CA ALA A 377 -4.30 -2.26 -24.85
C ALA A 377 -5.33 -3.34 -25.20
N SER A 378 -6.50 -3.34 -24.56
CA SER A 378 -7.60 -4.28 -24.83
C SER A 378 -8.23 -4.10 -26.21
N SER A 379 -7.99 -3.00 -26.91
CA SER A 379 -8.46 -2.81 -28.29
C SER A 379 -7.59 -3.49 -29.35
N LEU A 380 -6.41 -4.01 -28.97
CA LEU A 380 -5.56 -4.76 -29.88
C LEU A 380 -6.11 -6.18 -30.03
N MET A 381 -6.58 -6.51 -31.21
CA MET A 381 -7.20 -7.80 -31.51
C MET A 381 -6.19 -8.77 -32.10
N CYS A 382 -6.43 -10.05 -31.85
CA CYS A 382 -5.67 -11.14 -32.44
C CYS A 382 -6.61 -12.15 -33.10
N THR A 383 -6.19 -12.72 -34.23
CA THR A 383 -6.95 -13.75 -34.93
C THR A 383 -6.11 -15.01 -35.03
N ARG A 384 -6.63 -16.13 -34.52
CA ARG A 384 -6.00 -17.45 -34.66
C ARG A 384 -6.37 -18.05 -36.01
N LYS A 385 -5.38 -18.41 -36.79
CA LYS A 385 -5.55 -19.18 -38.03
C LYS A 385 -5.74 -20.69 -37.76
N LYS A 386 -6.19 -21.39 -38.79
CA LYS A 386 -6.39 -22.86 -38.71
C LYS A 386 -5.08 -23.65 -38.47
N ASP A 387 -3.96 -23.09 -38.87
CA ASP A 387 -2.61 -23.65 -38.67
C ASP A 387 -2.02 -23.40 -37.27
N GLY A 388 -2.77 -22.73 -36.38
CA GLY A 388 -2.33 -22.39 -35.04
C GLY A 388 -1.66 -21.04 -34.92
N THR A 389 -1.24 -20.41 -36.03
CA THR A 389 -0.61 -19.08 -36.01
C THR A 389 -1.58 -18.01 -35.52
N VAL A 390 -1.12 -17.16 -34.62
CA VAL A 390 -1.90 -16.00 -34.14
C VAL A 390 -1.40 -14.75 -34.85
N ILE A 391 -2.27 -14.12 -35.61
CA ILE A 391 -1.99 -12.83 -36.25
C ILE A 391 -2.48 -11.72 -35.32
N VAL A 392 -1.63 -10.76 -35.05
CA VAL A 392 -1.96 -9.55 -34.32
C VAL A 392 -2.37 -8.47 -35.34
N GLU A 393 -3.53 -7.87 -35.16
CA GLU A 393 -3.98 -6.76 -36.01
C GLU A 393 -3.01 -5.58 -35.96
N GLU A 394 -3.00 -4.78 -37.01
CA GLU A 394 -2.17 -3.58 -37.04
C GLU A 394 -2.62 -2.61 -35.94
N ALA A 395 -1.71 -2.37 -34.98
CA ALA A 395 -1.96 -1.49 -33.89
C ALA A 395 -2.16 -0.04 -34.39
N ASN A 396 -3.23 0.60 -33.97
CA ASN A 396 -3.44 2.02 -34.20
C ASN A 396 -2.38 2.88 -33.46
N ARG A 397 -2.32 4.17 -33.78
CA ARG A 397 -1.33 5.10 -33.20
C ARG A 397 -1.37 5.09 -31.66
N GLN A 398 -2.55 5.07 -31.05
CA GLN A 398 -2.71 5.13 -29.61
C GLN A 398 -2.20 3.87 -28.91
N VAL A 399 -2.42 2.69 -29.50
CA VAL A 399 -1.89 1.42 -29.01
C VAL A 399 -0.36 1.40 -29.16
N LYS A 400 0.18 1.85 -30.32
CA LYS A 400 1.64 1.95 -30.54
C LYS A 400 2.31 2.83 -29.48
N GLU A 401 1.70 3.98 -29.12
CA GLU A 401 2.20 4.88 -28.08
C GLU A 401 2.27 4.20 -26.70
N ILE A 402 1.26 3.42 -26.33
CA ILE A 402 1.21 2.70 -25.04
C ILE A 402 2.29 1.63 -24.97
N PHE A 403 2.37 0.78 -25.98
CA PHE A 403 3.35 -0.29 -26.02
C PHE A 403 4.77 0.27 -25.99
N LYS A 404 5.00 1.38 -26.72
CA LYS A 404 6.27 2.11 -26.69
C LYS A 404 6.57 2.65 -25.27
N ALA A 405 5.60 3.26 -24.58
CA ALA A 405 5.75 3.77 -23.23
C ALA A 405 6.05 2.65 -22.22
N ALA A 406 5.42 1.48 -22.40
CA ALA A 406 5.71 0.28 -21.61
C ALA A 406 7.03 -0.42 -22.01
N GLY A 407 7.71 0.05 -23.06
CA GLY A 407 8.91 -0.56 -23.60
C GLY A 407 8.66 -1.95 -24.17
N ILE A 408 7.46 -2.21 -24.69
CA ILE A 408 7.03 -3.49 -25.29
C ILE A 408 6.95 -3.34 -26.78
N LYS A 409 7.57 -4.26 -27.54
CA LYS A 409 7.42 -4.34 -28.99
C LYS A 409 6.11 -5.06 -29.33
N ILE A 410 5.29 -4.47 -30.18
CA ILE A 410 4.08 -5.13 -30.68
C ILE A 410 4.49 -6.11 -31.76
N PRO A 411 4.23 -7.42 -31.63
CA PRO A 411 4.47 -8.38 -32.69
C PRO A 411 3.43 -8.24 -33.79
N SER A 412 3.78 -8.57 -35.02
CA SER A 412 2.82 -8.66 -36.15
C SER A 412 2.15 -10.03 -36.21
N SER A 413 2.86 -11.06 -35.75
CA SER A 413 2.37 -12.42 -35.59
C SER A 413 3.01 -13.01 -34.34
N LEU A 414 2.32 -13.96 -33.74
CA LEU A 414 2.80 -14.74 -32.62
C LEU A 414 2.87 -16.19 -33.08
N ASP A 415 4.07 -16.74 -33.13
CA ASP A 415 4.28 -18.18 -33.13
C ASP A 415 4.17 -18.63 -31.67
N LEU A 416 3.15 -19.44 -31.35
CA LEU A 416 2.92 -19.89 -30.00
C LEU A 416 4.06 -20.78 -29.50
N GLU A 417 4.72 -21.58 -30.35
CA GLU A 417 5.86 -22.39 -29.99
C GLU A 417 7.08 -21.52 -29.65
N GLU A 418 7.36 -20.50 -30.48
CA GLU A 418 8.45 -19.54 -30.22
C GLU A 418 8.13 -18.67 -29.00
N PHE A 419 6.87 -18.31 -28.81
CA PHE A 419 6.42 -17.57 -27.63
C PHE A 419 6.59 -18.39 -26.35
N GLU A 420 6.16 -19.66 -26.36
CA GLU A 420 6.40 -20.59 -25.26
C GLU A 420 7.89 -20.78 -25.02
N GLU A 421 8.72 -20.72 -26.06
CA GLU A 421 10.19 -20.79 -25.98
C GLU A 421 10.85 -19.55 -25.42
N SER A 422 10.34 -18.38 -25.67
CA SER A 422 10.91 -17.10 -25.23
C SER A 422 10.47 -16.67 -23.85
N CYS A 423 9.35 -17.19 -23.36
CA CYS A 423 8.77 -16.85 -22.07
C CYS A 423 9.27 -17.80 -20.97
N LEU A 424 9.41 -17.26 -19.74
CA LEU A 424 9.61 -18.05 -18.50
C LEU A 424 8.44 -19.03 -18.22
N LEU A 425 7.47 -19.08 -19.12
CA LEU A 425 6.28 -19.94 -19.12
C LEU A 425 6.56 -21.37 -19.56
N LYS A 426 7.79 -21.69 -20.04
CA LYS A 426 8.14 -23.06 -20.47
C LYS A 426 7.88 -24.09 -19.39
N PRO A 427 7.16 -25.17 -19.73
CA PRO A 427 7.17 -26.36 -18.91
C PRO A 427 8.62 -26.85 -18.77
N ARG A 428 9.05 -27.13 -17.54
CA ARG A 428 10.32 -27.86 -17.34
C ARG A 428 10.21 -29.17 -18.13
N LYS A 429 11.06 -29.33 -19.17
CA LYS A 429 11.13 -30.62 -19.90
C LYS A 429 11.22 -31.73 -18.85
N LYS A 430 10.20 -32.57 -18.76
CA LYS A 430 10.28 -33.80 -17.99
C LYS A 430 11.51 -34.55 -18.53
N ASN A 431 12.55 -34.68 -17.71
CA ASN A 431 13.60 -35.64 -18.00
C ASN A 431 12.90 -37.00 -18.06
N MET A 432 12.55 -37.41 -19.26
CA MET A 432 12.19 -38.79 -19.53
C MET A 432 13.48 -39.60 -19.32
N LYS A 433 13.58 -40.24 -18.14
CA LYS A 433 14.42 -41.43 -17.95
C LYS A 433 13.61 -42.65 -18.25
#